data_f17e8fa34f9eb3545463b29b8a5a9ade
#
_entry.id   f17e8fa34f9eb3545463b29b8a5a9ade
#
_cell.length_a   1.000
_cell.length_b   1.000
_cell.length_c   1.000
_cell.angle_alpha   90.00
_cell.angle_beta   90.00
_cell.angle_gamma   90.00
#
_symmetry.space_group_name_H-M   'P 1'
#
loop_
_entity.id
_entity.type
_entity.pdbx_description
1 polymer ?
#
loop_
_entity_poly.entity_id
_entity_poly.type
_entity_poly.pdbx_seq_one_letter_code
_entity_poly.pdbx_strand_id
1 'polypeptide(L)'
;MQDSLTRRLARHLSRPIEPQDRERARLHLLDWMGCVAGALPSEAGAIARRMPGTVGERAAWLGNKLEMDDVHRQAILHPGPIVWATALSAAAPDMDRFLGAAVRGYEAMIAVGATF
;
A
#
# COMPACT_ATOMS: atom_id res chain seq x y z
N MET A 1 4.60 -17.15 29.97
CA MET A 1 4.69 -15.74 29.56
C MET A 1 3.78 -15.53 28.37
N GLN A 2 2.75 -14.77 28.51
CA GLN A 2 1.81 -14.50 27.41
C GLN A 2 2.52 -13.76 26.27
N ASP A 3 2.31 -14.25 25.05
CA ASP A 3 2.92 -13.70 23.85
C ASP A 3 2.25 -12.36 23.49
N SER A 4 3.02 -11.29 23.35
CA SER A 4 2.49 -9.95 23.07
C SER A 4 1.82 -9.88 21.70
N LEU A 5 0.85 -9.00 21.53
CA LEU A 5 0.19 -8.76 20.23
C LEU A 5 1.22 -8.43 19.14
N THR A 6 2.23 -7.62 19.47
CA THR A 6 3.32 -7.28 18.54
C THR A 6 4.09 -8.51 18.07
N ARG A 7 4.42 -9.45 18.98
CA ARG A 7 5.09 -10.70 18.58
C ARG A 7 4.20 -11.58 17.72
N ARG A 8 2.92 -11.66 18.04
CA ARG A 8 1.94 -12.41 17.22
C ARG A 8 1.84 -11.84 15.81
N LEU A 9 1.73 -10.51 15.68
CA LEU A 9 1.73 -9.82 14.40
C LEU A 9 3.04 -10.07 13.63
N ALA A 10 4.19 -9.90 14.29
CA ALA A 10 5.49 -10.14 13.67
C ALA A 10 5.62 -11.57 13.11
N ARG A 11 5.18 -12.59 13.86
CA ARG A 11 5.15 -13.97 13.36
C ARG A 11 4.20 -14.15 12.19
N HIS A 12 3.03 -13.55 12.25
CA HIS A 12 2.07 -13.59 11.15
C HIS A 12 2.67 -13.01 9.86
N LEU A 13 3.34 -11.87 9.99
CA LEU A 13 4.01 -11.21 8.87
C LEU A 13 5.29 -11.90 8.38
N SER A 14 5.85 -12.84 9.15
CA SER A 14 7.07 -13.58 8.78
C SER A 14 6.80 -14.87 8.00
N ARG A 15 5.53 -15.26 7.84
CA ARG A 15 5.19 -16.47 7.08
C ARG A 15 5.55 -16.32 5.58
N PRO A 16 5.76 -17.42 4.84
CA PRO A 16 5.95 -17.36 3.39
C PRO A 16 4.80 -16.62 2.68
N ILE A 17 5.10 -15.95 1.59
CA ILE A 17 4.10 -15.31 0.72
C ILE A 17 3.86 -16.24 -0.45
N GLU A 18 2.61 -16.61 -0.65
CA GLU A 18 2.23 -17.49 -1.74
C GLU A 18 2.31 -16.76 -3.10
N PRO A 19 2.62 -17.48 -4.20
CA PRO A 19 2.66 -16.88 -5.53
C PRO A 19 1.35 -16.16 -5.91
N GLN A 20 0.21 -16.71 -5.54
CA GLN A 20 -1.10 -16.11 -5.78
C GLN A 20 -1.30 -14.78 -5.06
N ASP A 21 -0.67 -14.58 -3.88
CA ASP A 21 -0.77 -13.31 -3.17
C ASP A 21 0.04 -12.21 -3.87
N ARG A 22 1.19 -12.56 -4.45
CA ARG A 22 1.95 -11.64 -5.30
C ARG A 22 1.19 -11.27 -6.56
N GLU A 23 0.49 -12.22 -7.17
CA GLU A 23 -0.31 -11.94 -8.36
C GLU A 23 -1.49 -11.02 -8.04
N ARG A 24 -2.17 -11.22 -6.93
CA ARG A 24 -3.19 -10.29 -6.43
C ARG A 24 -2.60 -8.91 -6.17
N ALA A 25 -1.42 -8.83 -5.55
CA ALA A 25 -0.74 -7.57 -5.31
C ALA A 25 -0.42 -6.81 -6.61
N ARG A 26 -0.11 -7.52 -7.72
CA ARG A 26 0.04 -6.89 -9.05
C ARG A 26 -1.22 -6.19 -9.52
N LEU A 27 -2.37 -6.81 -9.32
CA LEU A 27 -3.66 -6.22 -9.69
C LEU A 27 -3.96 -4.97 -8.86
N HIS A 28 -3.72 -5.03 -7.56
CA HIS A 28 -3.86 -3.86 -6.68
C HIS A 28 -2.87 -2.74 -7.02
N LEU A 29 -1.64 -3.09 -7.42
CA LEU A 29 -0.67 -2.10 -7.91
C LEU A 29 -1.19 -1.40 -9.16
N LEU A 30 -1.70 -2.17 -10.12
CA LEU A 30 -2.23 -1.64 -11.38
C LEU A 30 -3.42 -0.71 -11.12
N ASP A 31 -4.33 -1.10 -10.25
CA ASP A 31 -5.46 -0.31 -9.81
C ASP A 31 -5.01 1.03 -9.19
N TRP A 32 -4.11 0.98 -8.20
CA TRP A 32 -3.55 2.16 -7.58
C TRP A 32 -2.80 3.08 -8.56
N MET A 33 -2.03 2.51 -9.48
CA MET A 33 -1.37 3.28 -10.55
C MET A 33 -2.38 3.99 -11.43
N GLY A 34 -3.52 3.34 -11.71
CA GLY A 34 -4.65 3.96 -12.41
C GLY A 34 -5.22 5.16 -11.65
N CYS A 35 -5.39 5.04 -10.34
CA CYS A 35 -5.84 6.14 -9.48
C CYS A 35 -4.85 7.32 -9.50
N VAL A 36 -3.55 7.05 -9.38
CA VAL A 36 -2.49 8.07 -9.48
C VAL A 36 -2.51 8.77 -10.85
N ALA A 37 -2.56 7.99 -11.92
CA ALA A 37 -2.58 8.51 -13.28
C ALA A 37 -3.83 9.34 -13.57
N GLY A 38 -5.00 8.87 -13.11
CA GLY A 38 -6.27 9.58 -13.25
C GLY A 38 -6.30 10.91 -12.50
N ALA A 39 -5.57 11.03 -11.40
CA ALA A 39 -5.48 12.26 -10.62
C ALA A 39 -4.49 13.30 -11.22
N LEU A 40 -3.57 12.89 -12.10
CA LEU A 40 -2.55 13.79 -12.67
C LEU A 40 -3.11 15.01 -13.42
N PRO A 41 -4.21 14.94 -14.20
CA PRO A 41 -4.76 16.10 -14.88
C PRO A 41 -5.52 17.06 -13.97
N SER A 42 -5.78 16.70 -12.71
CA SER A 42 -6.49 17.52 -11.74
C SER A 42 -5.64 18.63 -11.12
N GLU A 43 -6.27 19.51 -10.34
CA GLU A 43 -5.58 20.51 -9.51
C GLU A 43 -4.59 19.83 -8.55
N ALA A 44 -4.96 18.67 -7.98
CA ALA A 44 -4.05 17.89 -7.14
C ALA A 44 -2.80 17.45 -7.90
N GLY A 45 -2.92 17.09 -9.18
CA GLY A 45 -1.78 16.78 -10.05
C GLY A 45 -0.90 18.00 -10.30
N ALA A 46 -1.48 19.18 -10.46
CA ALA A 46 -0.74 20.43 -10.58
C ALA A 46 0.06 20.76 -9.31
N ILE A 47 -0.51 20.48 -8.13
CA ILE A 47 0.16 20.62 -6.84
C ILE A 47 1.30 19.59 -6.73
N ALA A 48 1.02 18.30 -7.00
CA ALA A 48 2.00 17.23 -6.91
C ALA A 48 3.26 17.48 -7.74
N ARG A 49 3.11 18.06 -8.94
CA ARG A 49 4.27 18.44 -9.80
C ARG A 49 5.18 19.48 -9.18
N ARG A 50 4.69 20.30 -8.28
CA ARG A 50 5.42 21.37 -7.58
C ARG A 50 5.85 20.98 -6.17
N MET A 51 5.31 19.89 -5.62
CA MET A 51 5.68 19.42 -4.28
C MET A 51 7.16 19.01 -4.25
N PRO A 52 7.92 19.45 -3.25
CA PRO A 52 9.20 18.85 -2.94
C PRO A 52 8.99 17.39 -2.51
N GLY A 53 10.04 16.58 -2.60
CA GLY A 53 10.00 15.21 -2.12
C GLY A 53 10.15 14.15 -3.20
N THR A 54 9.95 12.92 -2.81
CA THR A 54 10.15 11.72 -3.64
C THR A 54 8.95 11.42 -4.55
N VAL A 55 9.14 10.49 -5.49
CA VAL A 55 8.04 9.97 -6.32
C VAL A 55 6.98 9.30 -5.44
N GLY A 56 7.40 8.55 -4.40
CA GLY A 56 6.49 7.88 -3.47
C GLY A 56 5.59 8.86 -2.73
N GLU A 57 6.12 9.97 -2.24
CA GLU A 57 5.33 11.01 -1.55
C GLU A 57 4.31 11.67 -2.48
N ARG A 58 4.70 12.00 -3.71
CA ARG A 58 3.77 12.54 -4.71
C ARG A 58 2.70 11.54 -5.13
N ALA A 59 3.06 10.27 -5.25
CA ALA A 59 2.12 9.21 -5.56
C ALA A 59 1.16 8.95 -4.40
N ALA A 60 1.62 9.05 -3.13
CA ALA A 60 0.74 9.00 -1.96
C ALA A 60 -0.32 10.10 -1.98
N TRP A 61 0.10 11.33 -2.30
CA TRP A 61 -0.81 12.46 -2.45
C TRP A 61 -1.90 12.24 -3.51
N LEU A 62 -1.54 11.61 -4.64
CA LEU A 62 -2.44 11.41 -5.77
C LEU A 62 -3.29 10.14 -5.64
N GLY A 63 -2.79 9.11 -5.00
CA GLY A 63 -3.36 7.76 -5.04
C GLY A 63 -4.73 7.62 -4.41
N ASN A 64 -5.08 8.52 -3.48
CA ASN A 64 -6.41 8.55 -2.84
C ASN A 64 -7.27 9.74 -3.31
N LYS A 65 -6.78 10.57 -4.21
CA LYS A 65 -7.42 11.85 -4.52
C LYS A 65 -8.79 11.73 -5.19
N LEU A 66 -9.00 10.67 -5.95
CA LEU A 66 -10.26 10.43 -6.67
C LEU A 66 -11.25 9.58 -5.88
N GLU A 67 -10.89 9.12 -4.68
CA GLU A 67 -11.72 8.19 -3.87
C GLU A 67 -12.09 6.90 -4.64
N MET A 68 -11.24 6.47 -5.56
CA MET A 68 -11.41 5.28 -6.40
C MET A 68 -10.45 4.15 -6.03
N ASP A 69 -9.58 4.38 -5.07
CA ASP A 69 -8.62 3.41 -4.57
C ASP A 69 -9.29 2.31 -3.73
N ASP A 70 -8.56 1.25 -3.48
CA ASP A 70 -9.09 0.07 -2.81
C ASP A 70 -9.57 0.32 -1.37
N VAL A 71 -10.63 -0.39 -0.98
CA VAL A 71 -11.24 -0.30 0.35
C VAL A 71 -11.33 -1.67 0.99
N HIS A 72 -10.85 -1.82 2.19
CA HIS A 72 -11.11 -2.99 3.02
C HIS A 72 -12.25 -2.70 4.00
N ARG A 73 -13.43 -3.22 3.71
CA ARG A 73 -14.67 -2.88 4.41
C ARG A 73 -14.69 -3.22 5.90
N GLN A 74 -14.15 -4.39 6.27
CA GLN A 74 -14.14 -4.82 7.67
C GLN A 74 -13.15 -4.05 8.52
N ALA A 75 -12.01 -3.66 7.96
CA ALA A 75 -11.00 -2.88 8.63
C ALA A 75 -11.20 -1.36 8.47
N ILE A 76 -12.19 -0.95 7.68
CA ILE A 76 -12.58 0.46 7.44
C ILE A 76 -11.36 1.32 7.06
N LEU A 77 -10.60 0.87 6.06
CA LEU A 77 -9.39 1.58 5.63
C LEU A 77 -9.14 1.43 4.12
N HIS A 78 -8.33 2.35 3.59
CA HIS A 78 -7.83 2.37 2.22
C HIS A 78 -6.35 2.00 2.25
N PRO A 79 -5.98 0.71 2.10
CA PRO A 79 -4.58 0.30 2.31
C PRO A 79 -3.66 0.70 1.15
N GLY A 80 -4.15 0.70 -0.08
CA GLY A 80 -3.34 0.89 -1.29
C GLY A 80 -2.48 2.16 -1.28
N PRO A 81 -3.04 3.36 -1.07
CA PRO A 81 -2.29 4.60 -1.09
C PRO A 81 -1.10 4.62 -0.14
N ILE A 82 -1.25 4.02 1.05
CA ILE A 82 -0.20 3.97 2.06
C ILE A 82 0.81 2.88 1.73
N VAL A 83 0.34 1.68 1.42
CA VAL A 83 1.20 0.52 1.17
C VAL A 83 2.08 0.74 -0.06
N TRP A 84 1.51 1.16 -1.18
CA TRP A 84 2.25 1.34 -2.43
C TRP A 84 3.23 2.51 -2.37
N ALA A 85 2.82 3.64 -1.77
CA ALA A 85 3.72 4.77 -1.58
C ALA A 85 4.90 4.41 -0.67
N THR A 86 4.65 3.67 0.41
CA THR A 86 5.71 3.20 1.32
C THR A 86 6.65 2.21 0.63
N ALA A 87 6.09 1.25 -0.12
CA ALA A 87 6.88 0.26 -0.86
C ALA A 87 7.78 0.91 -1.92
N LEU A 88 7.27 1.93 -2.64
CA LEU A 88 8.07 2.73 -3.57
C LEU A 88 9.21 3.49 -2.88
N SER A 89 8.93 4.06 -1.71
CA SER A 89 9.92 4.81 -0.95
C SER A 89 11.01 3.91 -0.35
N ALA A 90 10.69 2.65 -0.09
CA ALA A 90 11.64 1.67 0.44
C ALA A 90 12.64 1.13 -0.62
N ALA A 91 12.45 1.47 -1.90
CA ALA A 91 13.35 1.14 -3.00
C ALA A 91 13.77 -0.35 -3.04
N ALA A 92 12.79 -1.25 -3.07
CA ALA A 92 13.05 -2.69 -3.16
C ALA A 92 13.90 -3.02 -4.41
N PRO A 93 14.87 -3.95 -4.29
CA PRO A 93 15.83 -4.21 -5.36
C PRO A 93 15.24 -4.92 -6.58
N ASP A 94 14.10 -5.56 -6.41
CA ASP A 94 13.41 -6.31 -7.47
C ASP A 94 11.90 -6.32 -7.24
N MET A 95 11.15 -6.69 -8.29
CA MET A 95 9.69 -6.71 -8.28
C MET A 95 9.14 -7.74 -7.28
N ASP A 96 9.82 -8.86 -7.09
CA ASP A 96 9.34 -9.91 -6.18
C ASP A 96 9.37 -9.43 -4.72
N ARG A 97 10.44 -8.76 -4.31
CA ARG A 97 10.55 -8.12 -3.00
C ARG A 97 9.60 -6.94 -2.84
N PHE A 98 9.43 -6.14 -3.89
CA PHE A 98 8.49 -5.03 -3.90
C PHE A 98 7.05 -5.50 -3.65
N LEU A 99 6.59 -6.50 -4.41
CA LEU A 99 5.26 -7.08 -4.22
C LEU A 99 5.13 -7.78 -2.86
N GLY A 100 6.17 -8.48 -2.43
CA GLY A 100 6.20 -9.12 -1.13
C GLY A 100 6.08 -8.12 0.03
N ALA A 101 6.77 -6.99 -0.05
CA ALA A 101 6.64 -5.91 0.92
C ALA A 101 5.21 -5.34 0.95
N ALA A 102 4.59 -5.16 -0.22
CA ALA A 102 3.23 -4.70 -0.32
C ALA A 102 2.23 -5.69 0.31
N VAL A 103 2.34 -6.99 0.03
CA VAL A 103 1.51 -8.03 0.69
C VAL A 103 1.60 -7.90 2.22
N ARG A 104 2.82 -7.74 2.77
CA ARG A 104 3.01 -7.55 4.21
C ARG A 104 2.38 -6.26 4.72
N GLY A 105 2.48 -5.19 3.95
CA GLY A 105 1.86 -3.90 4.27
C GLY A 105 0.33 -4.03 4.37
N TYR A 106 -0.30 -4.65 3.38
CA TYR A 106 -1.74 -4.94 3.40
C TYR A 106 -2.13 -5.78 4.62
N GLU A 107 -1.43 -6.89 4.86
CA GLU A 107 -1.70 -7.76 6.00
C GLU A 107 -1.59 -7.03 7.35
N ALA A 108 -0.56 -6.22 7.52
CA ALA A 108 -0.35 -5.46 8.74
C ALA A 108 -1.47 -4.43 8.96
N MET A 109 -1.80 -3.64 7.95
CA MET A 109 -2.83 -2.62 8.04
C MET A 109 -4.21 -3.23 8.31
N ILE A 110 -4.56 -4.29 7.59
CA ILE A 110 -5.85 -4.98 7.77
C ILE A 110 -5.93 -5.61 9.16
N ALA A 111 -4.88 -6.27 9.63
CA ALA A 111 -4.86 -6.87 10.95
C ALA A 111 -5.04 -5.85 12.07
N VAL A 112 -4.43 -4.67 11.94
CA VAL A 112 -4.58 -3.57 12.92
C VAL A 112 -5.98 -2.95 12.80
N GLY A 113 -6.42 -2.61 11.58
CA GLY A 113 -7.73 -1.98 11.37
C GLY A 113 -8.91 -2.86 11.79
N ALA A 114 -8.80 -4.19 11.64
CA ALA A 114 -9.84 -5.12 12.05
C ALA A 114 -9.96 -5.33 13.58
N THR A 115 -9.12 -4.66 14.38
CA THR A 115 -9.20 -4.70 15.86
C THR A 115 -10.07 -3.59 16.45
N PHE A 116 -10.56 -2.69 15.64
CA PHE A 116 -11.47 -1.59 16.01
C PHE A 116 -12.89 -1.86 15.51
#